data_d58f2e7a9b7cdca1e8e90ba85d6ea883
#
_entry.id   d58f2e7a9b7cdca1e8e90ba85d6ea883
#
_cell.length_a   1.000
_cell.length_b   1.000
_cell.length_c   1.000
_cell.angle_alpha   90.00
_cell.angle_beta   90.00
_cell.angle_gamma   90.00
#
_symmetry.space_group_name_H-M   'P 1'
#
loop_
_entity.id
_entity.type
_entity.pdbx_description
1 polymer ?
#
loop_
_entity_poly.entity_id
_entity_poly.type
_entity_poly.pdbx_seq_one_letter_code
_entity_poly.pdbx_strand_id
1 'polypeptide(L)'
;MSIASFSVDAAVGVVTALTGLIAAAVAATQLSYCHRMMRTATWAQEQVSSATGERKQHLEDMQRWAQSEVVAATMIPAWKYVEAIVTATVTVVGPVLREQPLVPFLLIMFGLQILEYRRVILLYLERRRCAADYYRGQPVQPARIGFLLPLNKQTYKSFIPAVVVALAMMITSLALANFVHHGGSGALMCAIAVDTATLNYIGDVRRSAIHPFLEHLKEY
;
A
#
# COMPACT_ATOMS: atom_id res chain seq x y z
N MET A 1 14.37 -29.08 27.02
CA MET A 1 13.27 -28.13 26.88
C MET A 1 12.61 -28.42 25.54
N SER A 2 11.42 -29.02 25.55
CA SER A 2 10.62 -29.31 24.36
C SER A 2 10.18 -27.96 23.81
N ILE A 3 10.73 -27.55 22.64
CA ILE A 3 10.19 -26.42 21.86
C ILE A 3 8.82 -26.94 21.43
N ALA A 4 7.77 -26.36 22.02
CA ALA A 4 6.39 -26.66 21.68
C ALA A 4 6.28 -26.65 20.15
N SER A 5 5.83 -27.74 19.57
CA SER A 5 5.49 -27.83 18.15
C SER A 5 4.45 -26.73 17.88
N PHE A 6 4.89 -25.67 17.28
CA PHE A 6 4.01 -24.57 16.87
C PHE A 6 3.09 -25.16 15.80
N SER A 7 1.85 -25.43 16.16
CA SER A 7 0.92 -26.12 15.25
C SER A 7 0.65 -25.22 14.02
N VAL A 8 0.45 -25.84 12.87
CA VAL A 8 0.08 -25.14 11.62
C VAL A 8 -1.15 -24.25 11.85
N ASP A 9 -2.10 -24.74 12.67
CA ASP A 9 -3.30 -23.97 13.04
C ASP A 9 -2.97 -22.69 13.81
N ALA A 10 -1.99 -22.75 14.73
CA ALA A 10 -1.53 -21.57 15.45
C ALA A 10 -0.83 -20.57 14.51
N ALA A 11 -0.02 -21.04 13.55
CA ALA A 11 0.62 -20.20 12.56
C ALA A 11 -0.42 -19.51 11.66
N VAL A 12 -1.40 -20.24 11.17
CA VAL A 12 -2.52 -19.69 10.37
C VAL A 12 -3.32 -18.68 11.19
N GLY A 13 -3.60 -18.99 12.45
CA GLY A 13 -4.28 -18.08 13.37
C GLY A 13 -3.53 -16.77 13.57
N VAL A 14 -2.21 -16.82 13.78
CA VAL A 14 -1.35 -15.64 13.92
C VAL A 14 -1.32 -14.81 12.65
N VAL A 15 -1.13 -15.43 11.47
CA VAL A 15 -1.11 -14.71 10.18
C VAL A 15 -2.47 -14.05 9.92
N THR A 16 -3.56 -14.74 10.19
CA THR A 16 -4.92 -14.18 10.03
C THR A 16 -5.16 -13.01 10.98
N ALA A 17 -4.75 -13.12 12.24
CA ALA A 17 -4.87 -12.05 13.22
C ALA A 17 -4.03 -10.82 12.84
N LEU A 18 -2.78 -11.01 12.40
CA LEU A 18 -1.91 -9.94 11.92
C LEU A 18 -2.48 -9.24 10.70
N THR A 19 -3.05 -10.00 9.76
CA THR A 19 -3.71 -9.43 8.58
C THR A 19 -4.91 -8.57 8.97
N GLY A 20 -5.74 -9.06 9.91
CA GLY A 20 -6.87 -8.29 10.43
C GLY A 20 -6.42 -6.99 11.12
N LEU A 21 -5.36 -7.04 11.91
CA LEU A 21 -4.77 -5.86 12.56
C LEU A 21 -4.22 -4.85 11.55
N ILE A 22 -3.48 -5.32 10.53
CA ILE A 22 -2.95 -4.45 9.46
C ILE A 22 -4.10 -3.80 8.70
N ALA A 23 -5.14 -4.56 8.33
CA ALA A 23 -6.30 -4.05 7.65
C ALA A 23 -7.04 -2.98 8.49
N ALA A 24 -7.24 -3.24 9.79
CA ALA A 24 -7.84 -2.29 10.72
C ALA A 24 -6.98 -1.02 10.89
N ALA A 25 -5.65 -1.17 11.01
CA ALA A 25 -4.72 -0.04 11.11
C ALA A 25 -4.74 0.83 9.84
N VAL A 26 -4.76 0.22 8.65
CA VAL A 26 -4.86 0.94 7.37
C VAL A 26 -6.19 1.70 7.29
N ALA A 27 -7.31 1.08 7.67
CA ALA A 27 -8.61 1.73 7.68
C ALA A 27 -8.64 2.91 8.68
N ALA A 28 -8.16 2.72 9.90
CA ALA A 28 -8.12 3.75 10.93
C ALA A 28 -7.22 4.94 10.53
N THR A 29 -6.04 4.66 9.97
CA THR A 29 -5.12 5.72 9.50
C THR A 29 -5.72 6.53 8.34
N GLN A 30 -6.44 5.89 7.43
CA GLN A 30 -7.10 6.59 6.32
C GLN A 30 -8.28 7.43 6.79
N LEU A 31 -9.12 6.92 7.70
CA LEU A 31 -10.22 7.70 8.29
C LEU A 31 -9.68 8.92 9.03
N SER A 32 -8.64 8.73 9.84
CA SER A 32 -7.97 9.81 10.56
C SER A 32 -7.33 10.84 9.60
N TYR A 33 -6.75 10.39 8.48
CA TYR A 33 -6.20 11.26 7.46
C TYR A 33 -7.28 12.09 6.77
N CYS A 34 -8.36 11.47 6.30
CA CYS A 34 -9.49 12.17 5.68
C CYS A 34 -10.10 13.20 6.64
N HIS A 35 -10.30 12.83 7.91
CA HIS A 35 -10.81 13.75 8.92
C HIS A 35 -9.88 14.96 9.11
N ARG A 36 -8.57 14.74 9.19
CA ARG A 36 -7.59 15.85 9.27
C ARG A 36 -7.64 16.75 8.05
N MET A 37 -7.72 16.19 6.84
CA MET A 37 -7.82 16.97 5.61
C MET A 37 -9.10 17.80 5.56
N MET A 38 -10.24 17.24 5.96
CA MET A 38 -11.49 17.99 6.07
C MET A 38 -11.36 19.17 7.06
N ARG A 39 -10.80 18.95 8.25
CA ARG A 39 -10.56 20.03 9.22
C ARG A 39 -9.62 21.09 8.69
N THR A 40 -8.55 20.70 7.98
CA THR A 40 -7.63 21.65 7.35
C THR A 40 -8.33 22.48 6.28
N ALA A 41 -9.19 21.88 5.45
CA ALA A 41 -9.96 22.59 4.44
C ALA A 41 -10.93 23.60 5.06
N THR A 42 -11.68 23.20 6.11
CA THR A 42 -12.62 24.07 6.84
C THR A 42 -11.87 25.22 7.51
N TRP A 43 -10.79 24.93 8.21
CA TRP A 43 -9.98 25.96 8.85
C TRP A 43 -9.39 26.95 7.84
N ALA A 44 -8.84 26.48 6.72
CA ALA A 44 -8.31 27.35 5.68
C ALA A 44 -9.42 28.24 5.08
N GLN A 45 -10.61 27.69 4.83
CA GLN A 45 -11.78 28.44 4.35
C GLN A 45 -12.19 29.57 5.31
N GLU A 46 -12.22 29.30 6.62
CA GLU A 46 -12.54 30.32 7.62
C GLU A 46 -11.50 31.46 7.64
N GLN A 47 -10.22 31.12 7.48
CA GLN A 47 -9.14 32.10 7.51
C GLN A 47 -9.04 32.92 6.22
N VAL A 48 -9.46 32.40 5.06
CA VAL A 48 -9.45 33.11 3.76
C VAL A 48 -10.25 34.40 3.81
N SER A 49 -11.38 34.42 4.55
CA SER A 49 -12.25 35.60 4.66
C SER A 49 -11.57 36.79 5.31
N SER A 50 -10.60 36.57 6.19
CA SER A 50 -9.86 37.62 6.93
C SER A 50 -8.46 37.90 6.38
N ALA A 51 -7.97 37.08 5.43
CA ALA A 51 -6.63 37.19 4.88
C ALA A 51 -6.57 38.08 3.62
N THR A 52 -5.43 38.74 3.42
CA THR A 52 -5.15 39.59 2.26
C THR A 52 -3.81 39.24 1.61
N GLY A 53 -3.65 39.57 0.31
CA GLY A 53 -2.41 39.37 -0.42
C GLY A 53 -1.96 37.91 -0.53
N GLU A 54 -0.65 37.68 -0.43
CA GLU A 54 -0.03 36.34 -0.56
C GLU A 54 -0.57 35.32 0.44
N ARG A 55 -0.89 35.77 1.67
CA ARG A 55 -1.46 34.89 2.70
C ARG A 55 -2.81 34.32 2.25
N LYS A 56 -3.64 35.11 1.56
CA LYS A 56 -4.92 34.65 1.03
C LYS A 56 -4.71 33.55 -0.01
N GLN A 57 -3.81 33.77 -0.97
CA GLN A 57 -3.50 32.78 -1.99
C GLN A 57 -3.01 31.47 -1.38
N HIS A 58 -2.10 31.56 -0.41
CA HIS A 58 -1.58 30.35 0.27
C HIS A 58 -2.68 29.56 0.99
N LEU A 59 -3.63 30.24 1.62
CA LEU A 59 -4.77 29.59 2.28
C LEU A 59 -5.74 28.96 1.28
N GLU A 60 -6.00 29.63 0.14
CA GLU A 60 -6.81 29.08 -0.95
C GLU A 60 -6.18 27.83 -1.55
N ASP A 61 -4.87 27.83 -1.76
CA ASP A 61 -4.12 26.65 -2.25
C ASP A 61 -4.13 25.50 -1.25
N MET A 62 -3.97 25.80 0.04
CA MET A 62 -4.06 24.81 1.11
C MET A 62 -5.48 24.20 1.18
N GLN A 63 -6.52 25.03 1.07
CA GLN A 63 -7.91 24.56 1.02
C GLN A 63 -8.14 23.64 -0.17
N ARG A 64 -7.72 24.06 -1.38
CA ARG A 64 -7.88 23.30 -2.61
C ARG A 64 -7.12 21.98 -2.56
N TRP A 65 -5.90 22.01 -2.02
CA TRP A 65 -5.13 20.79 -1.81
C TRP A 65 -5.82 19.82 -0.83
N ALA A 66 -6.29 20.30 0.31
CA ALA A 66 -6.96 19.47 1.28
C ALA A 66 -8.27 18.87 0.72
N GLN A 67 -9.03 19.65 -0.05
CA GLN A 67 -10.22 19.16 -0.74
C GLN A 67 -9.89 18.10 -1.78
N SER A 68 -8.81 18.27 -2.56
CA SER A 68 -8.39 17.29 -3.56
C SER A 68 -8.05 15.93 -2.95
N GLU A 69 -7.41 15.91 -1.79
CA GLU A 69 -7.12 14.68 -1.05
C GLU A 69 -8.38 13.99 -0.52
N VAL A 70 -9.37 14.75 -0.07
CA VAL A 70 -10.67 14.20 0.37
C VAL A 70 -11.42 13.59 -0.81
N VAL A 71 -11.50 14.30 -1.95
CA VAL A 71 -12.16 13.79 -3.16
C VAL A 71 -11.47 12.52 -3.66
N ALA A 72 -10.14 12.52 -3.74
CA ALA A 72 -9.41 11.31 -4.15
C ALA A 72 -9.65 10.13 -3.19
N ALA A 73 -9.80 10.38 -1.88
CA ALA A 73 -10.11 9.35 -0.90
C ALA A 73 -11.54 8.81 -1.03
N THR A 74 -12.50 9.61 -1.45
CA THR A 74 -13.88 9.15 -1.72
C THR A 74 -13.96 8.33 -3.01
N MET A 75 -13.21 8.71 -4.04
CA MET A 75 -13.16 8.00 -5.33
C MET A 75 -12.43 6.65 -5.21
N ILE A 76 -11.35 6.60 -4.42
CA ILE A 76 -10.58 5.38 -4.16
C ILE A 76 -10.55 5.13 -2.65
N PRO A 77 -11.60 4.50 -2.12
CA PRO A 77 -11.75 4.29 -0.68
C PRO A 77 -10.76 3.26 -0.13
N ALA A 78 -10.47 3.38 1.16
CA ALA A 78 -9.51 2.55 1.89
C ALA A 78 -9.75 1.04 1.76
N TRP A 79 -11.02 0.62 1.72
CA TRP A 79 -11.37 -0.80 1.67
C TRP A 79 -10.81 -1.52 0.44
N LYS A 80 -10.59 -0.81 -0.71
CA LYS A 80 -9.95 -1.40 -1.89
C LYS A 80 -8.49 -1.79 -1.63
N TYR A 81 -7.78 -1.04 -0.80
CA TYR A 81 -6.43 -1.39 -0.35
C TYR A 81 -6.47 -2.56 0.62
N VAL A 82 -7.43 -2.55 1.55
CA VAL A 82 -7.62 -3.64 2.50
C VAL A 82 -7.93 -4.94 1.75
N GLU A 83 -8.83 -4.91 0.77
CA GLU A 83 -9.13 -6.06 -0.09
C GLU A 83 -7.86 -6.62 -0.75
N ALA A 84 -7.06 -5.76 -1.41
CA ALA A 84 -5.84 -6.19 -2.08
C ALA A 84 -4.78 -6.73 -1.09
N ILE A 85 -4.64 -6.13 0.10
CA ILE A 85 -3.72 -6.61 1.14
C ILE A 85 -4.16 -7.96 1.68
N VAL A 86 -5.46 -8.13 1.97
CA VAL A 86 -6.02 -9.41 2.45
C VAL A 86 -5.78 -10.51 1.42
N THR A 87 -6.07 -10.25 0.14
CA THR A 87 -5.83 -11.23 -0.93
C THR A 87 -4.34 -11.58 -1.03
N ALA A 88 -3.44 -10.59 -0.99
CA ALA A 88 -2.00 -10.82 -1.00
C ALA A 88 -1.54 -11.65 0.20
N THR A 89 -2.12 -11.43 1.39
CA THR A 89 -1.75 -12.20 2.59
C THR A 89 -2.21 -13.66 2.50
N VAL A 90 -3.40 -13.92 1.95
CA VAL A 90 -3.88 -15.30 1.73
C VAL A 90 -2.90 -16.08 0.84
N THR A 91 -2.29 -15.44 -0.16
CA THR A 91 -1.28 -16.09 -1.01
C THR A 91 0.04 -16.39 -0.28
N VAL A 92 0.37 -15.67 0.79
CA VAL A 92 1.54 -15.94 1.66
C VAL A 92 1.32 -17.19 2.51
N VAL A 93 0.09 -17.38 2.99
CA VAL A 93 -0.25 -18.53 3.87
C VAL A 93 -0.16 -19.86 3.12
N GLY A 94 -0.43 -19.87 1.82
CA GLY A 94 -0.45 -21.10 1.02
C GLY A 94 0.80 -21.99 1.16
N PRO A 95 2.03 -21.49 1.00
CA PRO A 95 3.27 -22.24 1.22
C PRO A 95 3.46 -22.73 2.65
N VAL A 96 2.96 -21.97 3.64
CA VAL A 96 3.07 -22.33 5.08
C VAL A 96 2.22 -23.52 5.42
N LEU A 97 1.08 -23.72 4.73
CA LEU A 97 0.18 -24.86 4.94
C LEU A 97 0.76 -26.18 4.40
N ARG A 98 1.83 -26.13 3.62
CA ARG A 98 2.44 -27.32 3.02
C ARG A 98 3.85 -27.50 3.52
N GLU A 99 4.14 -28.69 4.06
CA GLU A 99 5.47 -29.08 4.53
C GLU A 99 6.51 -29.06 3.39
N GLN A 100 6.10 -29.48 2.19
CA GLN A 100 6.94 -29.46 0.98
C GLN A 100 6.13 -28.90 -0.18
N PRO A 101 6.16 -27.58 -0.39
CA PRO A 101 5.42 -26.97 -1.50
C PRO A 101 6.08 -27.30 -2.86
N LEU A 102 5.27 -27.82 -3.79
CA LEU A 102 5.71 -28.11 -5.15
C LEU A 102 6.10 -26.82 -5.88
N VAL A 103 7.14 -26.87 -6.73
CA VAL A 103 7.61 -25.71 -7.50
C VAL A 103 6.50 -25.04 -8.33
N PRO A 104 5.62 -25.77 -9.05
CA PRO A 104 4.51 -25.13 -9.78
C PRO A 104 3.57 -24.34 -8.87
N PHE A 105 3.31 -24.83 -7.67
CA PHE A 105 2.48 -24.14 -6.67
C PHE A 105 3.13 -22.83 -6.23
N LEU A 106 4.44 -22.84 -5.94
CA LEU A 106 5.19 -21.63 -5.58
C LEU A 106 5.18 -20.58 -6.70
N LEU A 107 5.33 -21.01 -7.96
CA LEU A 107 5.27 -20.11 -9.11
C LEU A 107 3.88 -19.45 -9.27
N ILE A 108 2.81 -20.22 -9.07
CA ILE A 108 1.44 -19.68 -9.10
C ILE A 108 1.25 -18.66 -7.96
N MET A 109 1.64 -18.99 -6.73
CA MET A 109 1.52 -18.10 -5.59
C MET A 109 2.33 -16.81 -5.81
N PHE A 110 3.56 -16.91 -6.31
CA PHE A 110 4.40 -15.76 -6.66
C PHE A 110 3.75 -14.88 -7.74
N GLY A 111 3.21 -15.47 -8.80
CA GLY A 111 2.47 -14.75 -9.84
C GLY A 111 1.27 -13.99 -9.29
N LEU A 112 0.48 -14.62 -8.42
CA LEU A 112 -0.67 -13.98 -7.75
C LEU A 112 -0.22 -12.81 -6.86
N GLN A 113 0.87 -12.96 -6.11
CA GLN A 113 1.44 -11.88 -5.30
C GLN A 113 1.86 -10.68 -6.13
N ILE A 114 2.55 -10.91 -7.27
CA ILE A 114 2.90 -9.82 -8.20
C ILE A 114 1.65 -9.04 -8.64
N LEU A 115 0.59 -9.74 -9.03
CA LEU A 115 -0.64 -9.12 -9.48
C LEU A 115 -1.30 -8.27 -8.38
N GLU A 116 -1.37 -8.77 -7.15
CA GLU A 116 -1.97 -8.06 -6.03
C GLU A 116 -1.15 -6.84 -5.59
N TYR A 117 0.17 -6.96 -5.47
CA TYR A 117 1.00 -5.80 -5.12
C TYR A 117 1.00 -4.75 -6.22
N ARG A 118 0.99 -5.16 -7.49
CA ARG A 118 0.79 -4.25 -8.60
C ARG A 118 -0.54 -3.52 -8.49
N ARG A 119 -1.62 -4.21 -8.12
CA ARG A 119 -2.94 -3.61 -7.89
C ARG A 119 -2.88 -2.53 -6.80
N VAL A 120 -2.22 -2.78 -5.67
CA VAL A 120 -2.02 -1.79 -4.60
C VAL A 120 -1.30 -0.54 -5.12
N ILE A 121 -0.21 -0.73 -5.87
CA ILE A 121 0.56 0.37 -6.44
C ILE A 121 -0.29 1.19 -7.41
N LEU A 122 -1.05 0.53 -8.28
CA LEU A 122 -1.91 1.21 -9.25
C LEU A 122 -3.04 1.98 -8.56
N LEU A 123 -3.64 1.44 -7.50
CA LEU A 123 -4.62 2.16 -6.68
C LEU A 123 -4.02 3.43 -6.07
N TYR A 124 -2.78 3.35 -5.59
CA TYR A 124 -2.07 4.51 -5.04
C TYR A 124 -1.80 5.58 -6.11
N LEU A 125 -1.29 5.18 -7.28
CA LEU A 125 -1.01 6.10 -8.39
C LEU A 125 -2.30 6.76 -8.91
N GLU A 126 -3.37 5.99 -9.04
CA GLU A 126 -4.66 6.49 -9.49
C GLU A 126 -5.27 7.47 -8.49
N ARG A 127 -5.15 7.19 -7.20
CA ARG A 127 -5.57 8.14 -6.16
C ARG A 127 -4.82 9.47 -6.26
N ARG A 128 -3.50 9.42 -6.51
CA ARG A 128 -2.69 10.62 -6.72
C ARG A 128 -3.11 11.36 -7.98
N ARG A 129 -3.42 10.65 -9.05
CA ARG A 129 -3.94 11.25 -10.28
C ARG A 129 -5.26 11.97 -10.02
N CYS A 130 -6.23 11.33 -9.36
CA CYS A 130 -7.50 11.93 -9.02
C CYS A 130 -7.35 13.22 -8.18
N ALA A 131 -6.43 13.22 -7.21
CA ALA A 131 -6.13 14.41 -6.42
C ALA A 131 -5.55 15.53 -7.30
N ALA A 132 -4.60 15.23 -8.19
CA ALA A 132 -4.00 16.20 -9.08
C ALA A 132 -5.01 16.76 -10.10
N ASP A 133 -5.87 15.93 -10.67
CA ASP A 133 -6.92 16.35 -11.61
C ASP A 133 -7.90 17.31 -10.92
N TYR A 134 -8.35 16.99 -9.70
CA TYR A 134 -9.21 17.88 -8.93
C TYR A 134 -8.51 19.21 -8.62
N TYR A 135 -7.26 19.18 -8.17
CA TYR A 135 -6.49 20.39 -7.86
C TYR A 135 -6.37 21.33 -9.06
N ARG A 136 -6.22 20.76 -10.26
CA ARG A 136 -6.17 21.50 -11.54
C ARG A 136 -7.54 21.93 -12.06
N GLY A 137 -8.64 21.60 -11.38
CA GLY A 137 -10.00 21.87 -11.85
C GLY A 137 -10.44 20.98 -13.03
N GLN A 138 -9.77 19.85 -13.25
CA GLN A 138 -10.13 18.89 -14.28
C GLN A 138 -11.19 17.91 -13.77
N PRO A 139 -12.03 17.34 -14.66
CA PRO A 139 -13.03 16.36 -14.26
C PRO A 139 -12.36 15.07 -13.71
N VAL A 140 -12.71 14.70 -12.48
CA VAL A 140 -12.15 13.53 -11.83
C VAL A 140 -12.90 12.28 -12.24
N GLN A 141 -12.27 11.41 -13.02
CA GLN A 141 -12.82 10.12 -13.42
C GLN A 141 -11.86 9.00 -13.05
N PRO A 142 -12.12 8.27 -11.94
CA PRO A 142 -11.24 7.19 -11.52
C PRO A 142 -11.26 6.04 -12.52
N ALA A 143 -10.08 5.55 -12.90
CA ALA A 143 -9.97 4.36 -13.71
C ALA A 143 -10.44 3.12 -12.92
N ARG A 144 -11.09 2.18 -13.61
CA ARG A 144 -11.46 0.88 -13.04
C ARG A 144 -10.20 0.02 -12.91
N ILE A 145 -9.71 -0.15 -11.69
CA ILE A 145 -8.56 -0.99 -11.40
C ILE A 145 -9.07 -2.37 -10.98
N GLY A 146 -9.04 -3.32 -11.90
CA GLY A 146 -9.39 -4.72 -11.68
C GLY A 146 -8.17 -5.58 -11.39
N PHE A 147 -8.40 -6.86 -11.08
CA PHE A 147 -7.34 -7.87 -10.86
C PHE A 147 -6.51 -8.12 -12.12
N LEU A 148 -7.18 -8.26 -13.26
CA LEU A 148 -6.54 -8.44 -14.57
C LEU A 148 -6.59 -7.12 -15.34
N LEU A 149 -5.57 -6.30 -15.17
CA LEU A 149 -5.44 -5.06 -15.94
C LEU A 149 -4.69 -5.28 -17.24
N PRO A 150 -5.13 -4.66 -18.34
CA PRO A 150 -4.37 -4.67 -19.58
C PRO A 150 -2.99 -4.04 -19.36
N LEU A 151 -2.00 -4.61 -20.03
CA LEU A 151 -0.60 -4.15 -20.04
C LEU A 151 -0.53 -2.82 -20.81
N ASN A 152 -0.74 -1.70 -20.17
CA ASN A 152 -0.56 -0.37 -20.76
C ASN A 152 0.84 0.18 -20.45
N LYS A 153 1.32 1.15 -21.24
CA LYS A 153 2.70 1.72 -21.17
C LYS A 153 3.16 2.24 -19.78
N GLN A 154 2.26 2.56 -18.87
CA GLN A 154 2.59 2.90 -17.48
C GLN A 154 2.95 1.68 -16.61
N THR A 155 2.93 0.50 -17.18
CA THR A 155 3.07 -0.81 -16.54
C THR A 155 4.43 -1.03 -15.90
N TYR A 156 5.51 -0.56 -16.53
CA TYR A 156 6.87 -0.83 -16.02
C TYR A 156 7.16 -0.18 -14.67
N LYS A 157 6.71 1.06 -14.44
CA LYS A 157 6.94 1.77 -13.17
C LYS A 157 6.24 1.12 -11.97
N SER A 158 5.16 0.38 -12.20
CA SER A 158 4.44 -0.35 -11.14
C SER A 158 4.84 -1.82 -11.06
N PHE A 159 5.38 -2.40 -12.14
CA PHE A 159 5.72 -3.81 -12.20
C PHE A 159 6.99 -4.13 -11.40
N ILE A 160 8.06 -3.36 -11.57
CA ILE A 160 9.33 -3.58 -10.85
C ILE A 160 9.14 -3.58 -9.33
N PRO A 161 8.53 -2.53 -8.72
CA PRO A 161 8.26 -2.56 -7.28
C PRO A 161 7.36 -3.72 -6.86
N ALA A 162 6.38 -4.11 -7.68
CA ALA A 162 5.51 -5.24 -7.36
C ALA A 162 6.28 -6.57 -7.34
N VAL A 163 7.21 -6.78 -8.28
CA VAL A 163 8.07 -7.96 -8.31
C VAL A 163 8.98 -8.00 -7.09
N VAL A 164 9.60 -6.87 -6.71
CA VAL A 164 10.48 -6.78 -5.54
C VAL A 164 9.71 -7.12 -4.26
N VAL A 165 8.53 -6.56 -4.07
CA VAL A 165 7.68 -6.87 -2.91
C VAL A 165 7.23 -8.33 -2.91
N ALA A 166 6.78 -8.86 -4.07
CA ALA A 166 6.36 -10.24 -4.18
C ALA A 166 7.51 -11.22 -3.87
N LEU A 167 8.73 -10.91 -4.32
CA LEU A 167 9.91 -11.71 -4.02
C LEU A 167 10.23 -11.70 -2.51
N ALA A 168 10.21 -10.55 -1.87
CA ALA A 168 10.40 -10.44 -0.43
C ALA A 168 9.35 -11.28 0.33
N MET A 169 8.08 -11.12 -0.02
CA MET A 169 6.99 -11.88 0.62
C MET A 169 7.05 -13.38 0.35
N MET A 170 7.56 -13.82 -0.80
CA MET A 170 7.79 -15.23 -1.07
C MET A 170 8.92 -15.78 -0.19
N ILE A 171 10.02 -15.04 -0.03
CA ILE A 171 11.11 -15.41 0.89
C ILE A 171 10.58 -15.52 2.31
N THR A 172 9.79 -14.55 2.77
CA THR A 172 9.17 -14.55 4.11
C THR A 172 8.22 -15.74 4.28
N SER A 173 7.42 -16.05 3.27
CA SER A 173 6.50 -17.19 3.27
C SER A 173 7.25 -18.52 3.41
N LEU A 174 8.34 -18.72 2.67
CA LEU A 174 9.18 -19.93 2.74
C LEU A 174 9.95 -20.01 4.06
N ALA A 175 10.45 -18.88 4.56
CA ALA A 175 11.11 -18.82 5.86
C ALA A 175 10.17 -19.16 7.01
N LEU A 176 8.93 -18.67 6.95
CA LEU A 176 7.88 -18.99 7.91
C LEU A 176 7.49 -20.47 7.85
N ALA A 177 7.35 -21.03 6.63
CA ALA A 177 7.10 -22.46 6.45
C ALA A 177 8.22 -23.31 7.05
N ASN A 178 9.49 -22.97 6.79
CA ASN A 178 10.64 -23.64 7.37
C ASN A 178 10.66 -23.55 8.91
N PHE A 179 10.33 -22.38 9.45
CA PHE A 179 10.24 -22.18 10.90
C PHE A 179 9.14 -23.05 11.52
N VAL A 180 7.95 -23.09 10.92
CA VAL A 180 6.79 -23.84 11.42
C VAL A 180 7.05 -25.35 11.37
N HIS A 181 7.62 -25.88 10.28
CA HIS A 181 7.77 -27.31 10.07
C HIS A 181 9.11 -27.87 10.60
N HIS A 182 10.16 -27.07 10.64
CA HIS A 182 11.52 -27.53 10.98
C HIS A 182 12.19 -26.75 12.11
N GLY A 183 11.55 -25.70 12.67
CA GLY A 183 12.10 -24.88 13.76
C GLY A 183 13.31 -24.01 13.37
N GLY A 184 13.53 -23.76 12.08
CA GLY A 184 14.68 -23.03 11.54
C GLY A 184 14.60 -21.51 11.72
N SER A 185 15.16 -20.96 12.81
CA SER A 185 15.12 -19.51 13.08
C SER A 185 16.01 -18.67 12.15
N GLY A 186 17.09 -19.25 11.60
CA GLY A 186 18.02 -18.53 10.72
C GLY A 186 17.36 -17.99 9.43
N ALA A 187 16.50 -18.78 8.80
CA ALA A 187 15.77 -18.34 7.61
C ALA A 187 14.82 -17.17 7.93
N LEU A 188 14.19 -17.17 9.10
CA LEU A 188 13.30 -16.12 9.55
C LEU A 188 14.05 -14.78 9.75
N MET A 189 15.26 -14.82 10.31
CA MET A 189 16.11 -13.61 10.44
C MET A 189 16.51 -13.02 9.09
N CYS A 190 16.86 -13.89 8.12
CA CYS A 190 17.12 -13.43 6.74
C CYS A 190 15.88 -12.80 6.11
N ALA A 191 14.70 -13.36 6.31
CA ALA A 191 13.44 -12.82 5.79
C ALA A 191 13.16 -11.42 6.36
N ILE A 192 13.32 -11.22 7.67
CA ILE A 192 13.15 -9.91 8.33
C ILE A 192 14.11 -8.87 7.72
N ALA A 193 15.36 -9.24 7.45
CA ALA A 193 16.33 -8.35 6.81
C ALA A 193 15.90 -7.95 5.38
N VAL A 194 15.41 -8.92 4.59
CA VAL A 194 14.89 -8.68 3.23
C VAL A 194 13.66 -7.77 3.27
N ASP A 195 12.71 -8.02 4.18
CA ASP A 195 11.51 -7.19 4.33
C ASP A 195 11.86 -5.76 4.73
N THR A 196 12.83 -5.58 5.65
CA THR A 196 13.31 -4.26 6.04
C THR A 196 13.94 -3.50 4.86
N ALA A 197 14.78 -4.17 4.06
CA ALA A 197 15.36 -3.58 2.85
C ALA A 197 14.29 -3.22 1.82
N THR A 198 13.27 -4.07 1.66
CA THR A 198 12.15 -3.84 0.75
C THR A 198 11.30 -2.64 1.18
N LEU A 199 11.03 -2.49 2.48
CA LEU A 199 10.31 -1.33 3.03
C LEU A 199 11.07 -0.02 2.79
N ASN A 200 12.39 -0.03 2.96
CA ASN A 200 13.24 1.12 2.65
C ASN A 200 13.17 1.48 1.16
N TYR A 201 13.30 0.48 0.28
CA TYR A 201 13.16 0.68 -1.17
C TYR A 201 11.80 1.27 -1.55
N ILE A 202 10.69 0.78 -0.99
CA ILE A 202 9.35 1.34 -1.22
C ILE A 202 9.28 2.79 -0.72
N GLY A 203 9.90 3.08 0.42
CA GLY A 203 9.99 4.43 0.96
C GLY A 203 10.68 5.40 -0.01
N ASP A 204 11.78 4.97 -0.63
CA ASP A 204 12.53 5.77 -1.60
C ASP A 204 11.77 5.95 -2.91
N VAL A 205 11.15 4.90 -3.43
CA VAL A 205 10.26 4.97 -4.61
C VAL A 205 9.10 5.94 -4.36
N ARG A 206 8.52 5.91 -3.16
CA ARG A 206 7.46 6.85 -2.77
C ARG A 206 7.96 8.29 -2.72
N ARG A 207 9.14 8.54 -2.15
CA ARG A 207 9.74 9.89 -2.09
C ARG A 207 10.02 10.44 -3.48
N SER A 208 10.61 9.64 -4.37
CA SER A 208 10.89 10.03 -5.75
C SER A 208 9.61 10.32 -6.57
N ALA A 209 8.49 9.65 -6.26
CA ALA A 209 7.20 9.92 -6.89
C ALA A 209 6.51 11.19 -6.37
N ILE A 210 6.89 11.69 -5.18
CA ILE A 210 6.33 12.91 -4.58
C ILE A 210 7.12 14.15 -4.99
N HIS A 211 8.41 14.00 -5.29
CA HIS A 211 9.33 15.11 -5.59
C HIS A 211 8.85 16.06 -6.71
N PRO A 212 8.33 15.60 -7.86
CA PRO A 212 7.86 16.49 -8.92
C PRO A 212 6.65 17.34 -8.51
N PHE A 213 5.83 16.87 -7.59
CA PHE A 213 4.66 17.60 -7.09
C PHE A 213 5.07 18.71 -6.09
N LEU A 214 6.12 18.46 -5.30
CA LEU A 214 6.68 19.46 -4.36
C LEU A 214 7.56 20.51 -5.06
N GLU A 215 8.19 20.18 -6.19
CA GLU A 215 8.95 21.17 -6.97
C GLU A 215 8.03 22.23 -7.58
N HIS A 216 6.86 21.85 -8.08
CA HIS A 216 5.86 22.82 -8.55
C HIS A 216 5.30 23.74 -7.46
N LEU A 217 5.38 23.32 -6.18
CA LEU A 217 5.01 24.18 -5.04
C LEU A 217 6.15 25.10 -4.57
N LYS A 218 7.39 24.87 -5.03
CA LYS A 218 8.56 25.72 -4.71
C LYS A 218 8.82 26.82 -5.75
N GLU A 219 8.21 26.75 -6.92
CA GLU A 219 8.33 27.76 -7.98
C GLU A 219 7.29 28.89 -7.86
N TYR A 220 6.49 28.87 -6.80
CA TYR A 220 5.60 29.94 -6.37
C TYR A 220 5.97 30.39 -4.95
#